data_6cd6829596179490e8a5129d3da23675
#
_entry.id   6cd6829596179490e8a5129d3da23675
#
_cell.length_a   1.000
_cell.length_b   1.000
_cell.length_c   1.000
_cell.angle_alpha   90.00
_cell.angle_beta   90.00
_cell.angle_gamma   90.00
#
_symmetry.space_group_name_H-M   'P 1'
#
loop_
_entity.id
_entity.type
_entity.pdbx_description
1 polymer ?
#
loop_
_entity_poly.entity_id
_entity_poly.type
_entity_poly.pdbx_seq_one_letter_code
_entity_poly.pdbx_strand_id
1 'polypeptide(L)'
;TRFQITLSGRDKTGDLVDCSAIHPGSQWRNRTLEHIASDLCAPFGVTVRWQVNDATAARPFSTFTLENSETVADALTRAARHRGVLVTSNAAGELVFTQAGSQRGDTLTLGENLLDLDHNVDHRLRHSEYRVRGHGRGGGHAGDALTAGTLAAPVGTVTDSAIHRYRPKIVLADHAVDADGARQRAVREMRRAVARSVRLTATVRHWFRENGQLWDINLLTAVTAPRTGVEERDLLVCQVEFSLDANHGETTRLILAPRDGFIVPAEPGNSGSGNAGDVDAFVRAQMKKQGIKFNDE
;
A
#
# COMPACT_ATOMS: atom_id res chain seq x y z
N THR A 1 -47.68 14.89 6.30
CA THR A 1 -46.35 15.52 6.52
C THR A 1 -45.30 14.43 6.49
N ARG A 2 -44.30 14.56 5.63
CA ARG A 2 -43.20 13.59 5.49
C ARG A 2 -41.97 14.20 6.14
N PHE A 3 -41.42 13.54 7.14
CA PHE A 3 -40.13 13.91 7.73
C PHE A 3 -39.03 13.02 7.16
N GLN A 4 -37.92 13.63 6.83
CA GLN A 4 -36.71 12.93 6.41
C GLN A 4 -35.56 13.41 7.30
N ILE A 5 -34.80 12.46 7.86
CA ILE A 5 -33.60 12.72 8.65
C ILE A 5 -32.44 12.07 7.92
N THR A 6 -31.39 12.85 7.67
CA THR A 6 -30.15 12.35 7.09
C THR A 6 -29.03 12.48 8.14
N LEU A 7 -28.36 11.39 8.44
CA LEU A 7 -27.19 11.36 9.29
C LEU A 7 -25.97 10.98 8.44
N SER A 8 -24.88 11.71 8.63
CA SER A 8 -23.61 11.46 7.94
C SER A 8 -22.48 11.52 8.96
N GLY A 9 -21.52 10.62 8.84
CA GLY A 9 -20.39 10.56 9.75
C GLY A 9 -19.30 9.62 9.25
N ARG A 10 -18.20 9.57 10.00
CA ARG A 10 -17.10 8.61 9.82
C ARG A 10 -16.86 7.90 11.15
N ASP A 11 -16.16 6.78 11.11
CA ASP A 11 -15.70 6.14 12.34
C ASP A 11 -14.57 6.97 13.00
N LYS A 12 -14.18 6.60 14.20
CA LYS A 12 -13.16 7.32 14.98
C LYS A 12 -11.75 7.31 14.33
N THR A 13 -11.48 6.40 13.37
CA THR A 13 -10.21 6.39 12.62
C THR A 13 -10.16 7.55 11.61
N GLY A 14 -11.28 8.20 11.33
CA GLY A 14 -11.34 9.41 10.52
C GLY A 14 -10.45 10.53 11.04
N ASP A 15 -10.33 10.66 12.38
CA ASP A 15 -9.47 11.66 12.99
C ASP A 15 -7.98 11.44 12.70
N LEU A 16 -7.56 10.19 12.47
CA LEU A 16 -6.19 9.87 12.07
C LEU A 16 -5.84 10.42 10.67
N VAL A 17 -6.85 10.58 9.81
CA VAL A 17 -6.69 11.14 8.46
C VAL A 17 -6.63 12.67 8.50
N ASP A 18 -7.37 13.29 9.39
CA ASP A 18 -7.52 14.75 9.44
C ASP A 18 -6.46 15.42 10.35
N CYS A 19 -5.97 14.69 11.36
CA CYS A 19 -5.09 15.26 12.38
C CYS A 19 -3.62 14.95 12.11
N SER A 20 -2.76 15.94 12.41
CA SER A 20 -1.31 15.79 12.28
C SER A 20 -0.75 14.81 13.30
N ALA A 21 0.27 14.08 12.91
CA ALA A 21 1.01 13.17 13.78
C ALA A 21 1.89 13.98 14.75
N ILE A 22 1.68 13.79 16.05
CA ILE A 22 2.46 14.44 17.10
C ILE A 22 3.03 13.36 18.03
N HIS A 23 4.36 13.40 18.19
CA HIS A 23 5.07 12.53 19.13
C HIS A 23 6.28 13.27 19.72
N PRO A 24 6.58 13.14 21.02
CA PRO A 24 7.77 13.74 21.62
C PRO A 24 9.05 13.32 20.87
N GLY A 25 9.81 14.30 20.39
CA GLY A 25 11.02 14.07 19.59
C GLY A 25 10.77 13.66 18.14
N SER A 26 9.52 13.49 17.70
CA SER A 26 9.14 13.17 16.31
C SER A 26 9.87 11.99 15.67
N GLN A 27 10.45 11.09 16.49
CA GLN A 27 11.33 10.02 16.04
C GLN A 27 11.23 8.78 16.95
N TRP A 28 11.29 7.60 16.32
CA TRP A 28 11.45 6.31 17.00
C TRP A 28 12.73 5.65 16.54
N ARG A 29 13.43 5.00 17.49
CA ARG A 29 14.63 4.20 17.22
C ARG A 29 14.40 2.77 17.67
N ASN A 30 14.73 1.82 16.79
CA ASN A 30 14.61 0.39 17.02
C ASN A 30 13.20 -0.02 17.51
N ARG A 31 12.15 0.51 16.84
CA ARG A 31 10.74 0.22 17.14
C ARG A 31 10.04 -0.42 15.97
N THR A 32 9.12 -1.33 16.26
CA THR A 32 8.27 -1.98 15.26
C THR A 32 7.19 -1.03 14.76
N LEU A 33 6.63 -1.30 13.58
CA LEU A 33 5.49 -0.55 13.05
C LEU A 33 4.28 -0.58 14.02
N GLU A 34 4.00 -1.75 14.60
CA GLU A 34 2.92 -1.90 15.58
C GLU A 34 3.09 -0.97 16.79
N HIS A 35 4.31 -0.85 17.30
CA HIS A 35 4.62 0.05 18.42
C HIS A 35 4.42 1.52 18.02
N ILE A 36 4.95 1.92 16.86
CA ILE A 36 4.80 3.28 16.33
C ILE A 36 3.33 3.62 16.14
N ALA A 37 2.56 2.69 15.58
CA ALA A 37 1.12 2.86 15.39
C ALA A 37 0.38 2.99 16.71
N SER A 38 0.73 2.18 17.72
CA SER A 38 0.13 2.27 19.05
C SER A 38 0.38 3.63 19.71
N ASP A 39 1.60 4.15 19.61
CA ASP A 39 1.95 5.47 20.16
C ASP A 39 1.15 6.59 19.47
N LEU A 40 1.03 6.54 18.15
CA LEU A 40 0.33 7.57 17.37
C LEU A 40 -1.19 7.50 17.50
N CYS A 41 -1.75 6.31 17.69
CA CYS A 41 -3.20 6.10 17.80
C CYS A 41 -3.73 6.30 19.23
N ALA A 42 -2.88 6.15 20.27
CA ALA A 42 -3.29 6.24 21.66
C ALA A 42 -3.99 7.55 22.03
N PRO A 43 -3.54 8.76 21.61
CA PRO A 43 -4.22 10.01 21.91
C PRO A 43 -5.66 10.08 21.37
N PHE A 44 -5.96 9.35 20.30
CA PHE A 44 -7.29 9.28 19.67
C PHE A 44 -8.17 8.17 20.24
N GLY A 45 -7.67 7.38 21.20
CA GLY A 45 -8.39 6.22 21.73
C GLY A 45 -8.64 5.12 20.68
N VAL A 46 -7.83 5.08 19.60
CA VAL A 46 -7.91 4.08 18.55
C VAL A 46 -7.00 2.91 18.90
N THR A 47 -7.60 1.71 18.97
CA THR A 47 -6.85 0.47 19.20
C THR A 47 -6.19 0.00 17.91
N VAL A 48 -4.97 -0.49 18.00
CA VAL A 48 -4.22 -1.09 16.89
C VAL A 48 -4.35 -2.61 16.93
N ARG A 49 -4.66 -3.22 15.77
CA ARG A 49 -4.71 -4.67 15.56
C ARG A 49 -3.67 -5.09 14.54
N TRP A 50 -2.79 -6.00 14.95
CA TRP A 50 -1.78 -6.59 14.07
C TRP A 50 -2.25 -7.96 13.58
N GLN A 51 -2.58 -8.06 12.29
CA GLN A 51 -3.06 -9.29 11.62
C GLN A 51 -2.09 -9.71 10.50
N VAL A 52 -0.80 -9.56 10.73
CA VAL A 52 0.25 -9.90 9.76
C VAL A 52 1.11 -11.03 10.30
N ASN A 53 1.20 -12.12 9.56
CA ASN A 53 1.99 -13.29 9.92
C ASN A 53 3.40 -13.31 9.31
N ASP A 54 3.84 -12.19 8.72
CA ASP A 54 5.16 -12.06 8.10
C ASP A 54 6.18 -11.50 9.10
N ALA A 55 7.18 -12.30 9.44
CA ALA A 55 8.27 -11.90 10.32
C ALA A 55 9.08 -10.70 9.76
N THR A 56 9.10 -10.51 8.44
CA THR A 56 9.77 -9.37 7.81
C THR A 56 9.03 -8.06 8.11
N ALA A 57 7.71 -8.11 8.13
CA ALA A 57 6.88 -6.96 8.46
C ALA A 57 7.01 -6.52 9.93
N ALA A 58 7.30 -7.48 10.83
CA ALA A 58 7.48 -7.23 12.25
C ALA A 58 8.87 -6.68 12.62
N ARG A 59 9.81 -6.56 11.66
CA ARG A 59 11.16 -6.05 11.94
C ARG A 59 11.12 -4.60 12.42
N PRO A 60 11.90 -4.23 13.45
CA PRO A 60 12.00 -2.84 13.90
C PRO A 60 12.58 -1.94 12.80
N PHE A 61 12.17 -0.69 12.80
CA PHE A 61 12.87 0.37 12.07
C PHE A 61 14.12 0.77 12.87
N SER A 62 15.26 0.87 12.22
CA SER A 62 16.46 1.46 12.86
C SER A 62 16.15 2.88 13.36
N THR A 63 15.48 3.64 12.49
CA THR A 63 14.96 4.97 12.78
C THR A 63 13.71 5.20 11.91
N PHE A 64 12.66 5.74 12.53
CA PHE A 64 11.48 6.26 11.84
C PHE A 64 11.22 7.68 12.33
N THR A 65 11.13 8.65 11.43
CA THR A 65 10.93 10.06 11.74
C THR A 65 9.66 10.56 11.08
N LEU A 66 8.87 11.35 11.81
CA LEU A 66 7.72 12.05 11.25
C LEU A 66 8.19 13.13 10.29
N GLU A 67 7.46 13.29 9.18
CA GLU A 67 7.64 14.41 8.27
C GLU A 67 6.84 15.62 8.77
N ASN A 68 7.27 16.81 8.38
CA ASN A 68 6.58 18.02 8.79
C ASN A 68 5.16 18.06 8.24
N SER A 69 4.19 18.29 9.12
CA SER A 69 2.76 18.43 8.77
C SER A 69 2.08 17.16 8.25
N GLU A 70 2.74 15.98 8.32
CA GLU A 70 2.05 14.74 7.91
C GLU A 70 0.96 14.35 8.91
N THR A 71 -0.13 13.75 8.40
CA THR A 71 -1.19 13.20 9.24
C THR A 71 -0.76 11.86 9.84
N VAL A 72 -1.48 11.42 10.88
CA VAL A 72 -1.24 10.09 11.46
C VAL A 72 -1.41 9.00 10.40
N ALA A 73 -2.44 9.09 9.56
CA ALA A 73 -2.71 8.15 8.49
C ALA A 73 -1.59 8.13 7.44
N ASP A 74 -1.03 9.29 7.08
CA ASP A 74 0.08 9.39 6.11
C ASP A 74 1.34 8.75 6.68
N ALA A 75 1.72 9.08 7.93
CA ALA A 75 2.86 8.50 8.62
C ALA A 75 2.76 6.97 8.67
N LEU A 76 1.61 6.44 9.12
CA LEU A 76 1.39 5.00 9.22
C LEU A 76 1.32 4.32 7.86
N THR A 77 0.72 4.95 6.86
CA THR A 77 0.70 4.43 5.48
C THR A 77 2.10 4.38 4.88
N ARG A 78 2.93 5.39 5.12
CA ARG A 78 4.33 5.42 4.70
C ARG A 78 5.13 4.30 5.38
N ALA A 79 5.00 4.16 6.69
CA ALA A 79 5.65 3.09 7.45
C ALA A 79 5.18 1.68 7.01
N ALA A 80 3.88 1.51 6.74
CA ALA A 80 3.30 0.26 6.27
C ALA A 80 3.82 -0.15 4.88
N ARG A 81 4.03 0.80 3.97
CA ARG A 81 4.65 0.54 2.65
C ARG A 81 6.05 -0.03 2.79
N HIS A 82 6.84 0.45 3.74
CA HIS A 82 8.19 -0.10 4.00
C HIS A 82 8.14 -1.54 4.54
N ARG A 83 7.04 -1.95 5.14
CA ARG A 83 6.84 -3.29 5.70
C ARG A 83 6.00 -4.21 4.82
N GLY A 84 5.51 -3.72 3.69
CA GLY A 84 4.71 -4.52 2.77
C GLY A 84 3.34 -4.90 3.32
N VAL A 85 2.76 -4.07 4.21
CA VAL A 85 1.46 -4.32 4.84
C VAL A 85 0.43 -3.28 4.42
N LEU A 86 -0.84 -3.65 4.52
CA LEU A 86 -1.98 -2.77 4.33
C LEU A 86 -2.44 -2.21 5.68
N VAL A 87 -2.96 -0.99 5.64
CA VAL A 87 -3.60 -0.32 6.77
C VAL A 87 -5.06 -0.11 6.43
N THR A 88 -5.95 -0.50 7.33
CA THR A 88 -7.39 -0.35 7.19
C THR A 88 -8.04 -0.15 8.55
N SER A 89 -9.36 0.09 8.60
CA SER A 89 -10.16 0.05 9.83
C SER A 89 -11.14 -1.12 9.79
N ASN A 90 -11.59 -1.56 10.96
CA ASN A 90 -12.65 -2.56 11.08
C ASN A 90 -13.95 -1.93 11.63
N ALA A 91 -15.01 -2.71 11.68
CA ALA A 91 -16.33 -2.26 12.16
C ALA A 91 -16.34 -1.80 13.64
N ALA A 92 -15.34 -2.16 14.45
CA ALA A 92 -15.16 -1.67 15.82
C ALA A 92 -14.44 -0.31 15.87
N GLY A 93 -14.01 0.24 14.73
CA GLY A 93 -13.22 1.46 14.65
C GLY A 93 -11.79 1.28 15.17
N GLU A 94 -11.24 0.08 15.04
CA GLU A 94 -9.83 -0.20 15.33
C GLU A 94 -9.00 -0.07 14.05
N LEU A 95 -7.75 0.37 14.17
CA LEU A 95 -6.81 0.39 13.06
C LEU A 95 -6.18 -0.98 12.88
N VAL A 96 -6.31 -1.55 11.69
CA VAL A 96 -5.87 -2.93 11.38
C VAL A 96 -4.71 -2.92 10.40
N PHE A 97 -3.61 -3.57 10.76
CA PHE A 97 -2.52 -3.90 9.84
C PHE A 97 -2.68 -5.34 9.35
N THR A 98 -2.73 -5.54 8.04
CA THR A 98 -3.03 -6.82 7.42
C THR A 98 -2.32 -7.02 6.08
N GLN A 99 -2.54 -8.16 5.44
CA GLN A 99 -2.08 -8.46 4.08
C GLN A 99 -3.28 -8.65 3.15
N ALA A 100 -3.10 -8.36 1.85
CA ALA A 100 -4.17 -8.46 0.87
C ALA A 100 -4.71 -9.89 0.73
N GLY A 101 -6.02 -10.05 0.92
CA GLY A 101 -6.70 -11.32 0.76
C GLY A 101 -6.27 -12.37 1.78
N SER A 102 -6.18 -11.98 3.05
CA SER A 102 -5.81 -12.87 4.16
C SER A 102 -6.89 -13.89 4.50
N GLN A 103 -8.13 -13.65 4.08
CA GLN A 103 -9.28 -14.52 4.32
C GLN A 103 -10.09 -14.74 3.04
N ARG A 104 -10.73 -15.92 2.93
CA ARG A 104 -11.66 -16.23 1.85
C ARG A 104 -13.07 -15.75 2.19
N GLY A 105 -13.71 -15.08 1.20
CA GLY A 105 -15.13 -14.81 1.16
C GLY A 105 -15.90 -15.96 0.50
N ASP A 106 -17.21 -15.79 0.37
CA ASP A 106 -18.06 -16.73 -0.35
C ASP A 106 -17.79 -16.64 -1.87
N THR A 107 -18.05 -17.73 -2.60
CA THR A 107 -18.05 -17.70 -4.05
C THR A 107 -19.31 -16.99 -4.56
N LEU A 108 -19.15 -16.07 -5.50
CA LEU A 108 -20.23 -15.31 -6.13
C LEU A 108 -20.55 -15.85 -7.51
N THR A 109 -21.77 -16.34 -7.69
CA THR A 109 -22.26 -16.87 -8.98
C THR A 109 -23.46 -16.06 -9.44
N LEU A 110 -23.37 -15.49 -10.65
CA LEU A 110 -24.44 -14.69 -11.23
C LEU A 110 -25.69 -15.53 -11.47
N GLY A 111 -26.83 -15.09 -10.90
CA GLY A 111 -28.09 -15.79 -10.94
C GLY A 111 -28.36 -16.71 -9.73
N GLU A 112 -27.39 -16.91 -8.85
CA GLU A 112 -27.53 -17.63 -7.58
C GLU A 112 -27.56 -16.64 -6.40
N ASN A 113 -26.38 -16.31 -5.86
CA ASN A 113 -26.21 -15.36 -4.74
C ASN A 113 -25.78 -13.97 -5.22
N LEU A 114 -25.33 -13.83 -6.46
CA LEU A 114 -24.98 -12.57 -7.11
C LEU A 114 -26.18 -12.10 -7.96
N LEU A 115 -26.78 -10.97 -7.55
CA LEU A 115 -27.98 -10.40 -8.18
C LEU A 115 -27.63 -9.60 -9.44
N ASP A 116 -26.58 -8.80 -9.35
CA ASP A 116 -26.14 -7.90 -10.42
C ASP A 116 -24.61 -7.77 -10.40
N LEU A 117 -24.04 -7.61 -11.61
CA LEU A 117 -22.61 -7.43 -11.81
C LEU A 117 -22.34 -6.40 -12.89
N ASP A 118 -21.76 -5.28 -12.51
CA ASP A 118 -21.15 -4.32 -13.43
C ASP A 118 -19.65 -4.59 -13.55
N HIS A 119 -19.18 -4.88 -14.76
CA HIS A 119 -17.78 -5.16 -15.04
C HIS A 119 -17.19 -4.02 -15.88
N ASN A 120 -16.46 -3.15 -15.22
CA ASN A 120 -15.77 -2.03 -15.87
C ASN A 120 -14.28 -2.35 -16.08
N VAL A 121 -13.84 -2.23 -17.34
CA VAL A 121 -12.44 -2.38 -17.74
C VAL A 121 -11.95 -1.09 -18.37
N ASP A 122 -11.00 -0.42 -17.74
CA ASP A 122 -10.43 0.84 -18.20
C ASP A 122 -8.91 0.76 -18.33
N HIS A 123 -8.43 0.70 -19.55
CA HIS A 123 -7.01 0.63 -19.87
C HIS A 123 -6.32 1.99 -20.01
N ARG A 124 -7.00 3.11 -19.77
CA ARG A 124 -6.44 4.47 -19.95
C ARG A 124 -5.18 4.72 -19.12
N LEU A 125 -5.07 4.10 -17.95
CA LEU A 125 -3.92 4.24 -17.05
C LEU A 125 -2.89 3.10 -17.16
N ARG A 126 -3.12 2.11 -18.05
CA ARG A 126 -2.16 1.04 -18.31
C ARG A 126 -1.16 1.45 -19.39
N HIS A 127 0.07 0.99 -19.25
CA HIS A 127 1.16 1.28 -20.16
C HIS A 127 1.82 -0.02 -20.60
N SER A 128 2.33 -0.07 -21.83
CA SER A 128 3.01 -1.27 -22.36
C SER A 128 4.34 -1.57 -21.67
N GLU A 129 4.97 -0.52 -21.14
CA GLU A 129 6.26 -0.62 -20.49
C GLU A 129 6.35 0.37 -19.33
N TYR A 130 6.86 -0.09 -18.19
CA TYR A 130 7.14 0.71 -17.02
C TYR A 130 8.64 0.69 -16.77
N ARG A 131 9.27 1.86 -16.80
CA ARG A 131 10.69 2.07 -16.53
C ARG A 131 10.84 2.88 -15.27
N VAL A 132 11.47 2.33 -14.25
CA VAL A 132 11.84 3.06 -13.06
C VAL A 132 13.30 3.44 -13.15
N ARG A 133 13.59 4.74 -12.98
CA ARG A 133 14.95 5.27 -12.90
C ARG A 133 15.25 5.60 -11.45
N GLY A 134 16.29 4.98 -10.92
CA GLY A 134 16.84 5.31 -9.59
C GLY A 134 17.68 6.58 -9.64
N HIS A 135 17.89 7.19 -8.47
CA HIS A 135 18.94 8.17 -8.30
C HIS A 135 20.27 7.42 -8.15
N GLY A 136 21.25 7.65 -9.04
CA GLY A 136 22.61 7.20 -8.82
C GLY A 136 23.17 7.88 -7.57
N ARG A 137 23.82 7.15 -6.67
CA ARG A 137 24.66 7.77 -5.65
C ARG A 137 25.79 8.49 -6.37
N GLY A 138 25.66 9.79 -6.51
CA GLY A 138 26.73 10.65 -7.02
C GLY A 138 27.91 10.63 -6.05
N GLY A 139 28.86 9.73 -6.28
CA GLY A 139 30.19 9.79 -5.69
C GLY A 139 31.11 10.48 -6.70
N GLY A 140 31.03 11.79 -6.83
CA GLY A 140 31.91 12.56 -7.71
C GLY A 140 31.88 14.04 -7.33
N HIS A 141 33.00 14.71 -7.50
CA HIS A 141 33.18 16.13 -7.21
C HIS A 141 32.11 16.99 -7.90
N ALA A 142 31.73 18.08 -7.26
CA ALA A 142 30.59 18.95 -7.60
C ALA A 142 30.49 19.51 -9.03
N GLY A 143 31.44 19.20 -9.93
CA GLY A 143 31.43 19.62 -11.34
C GLY A 143 30.94 18.57 -12.33
N ASP A 144 31.04 17.27 -12.01
CA ASP A 144 30.69 16.15 -12.95
C ASP A 144 29.34 15.49 -12.62
N ALA A 145 28.66 15.96 -11.59
CA ALA A 145 27.50 15.27 -10.99
C ALA A 145 26.27 15.21 -11.92
N LEU A 146 26.13 16.13 -12.86
CA LEU A 146 24.94 16.19 -13.74
C LEU A 146 24.99 15.20 -14.90
N THR A 147 26.17 14.80 -15.36
CA THR A 147 26.33 13.94 -16.55
C THR A 147 26.60 12.47 -16.17
N ALA A 148 27.47 12.21 -15.20
CA ALA A 148 27.84 10.86 -14.79
C ALA A 148 26.75 10.17 -13.94
N GLY A 149 26.05 10.92 -13.07
CA GLY A 149 24.96 10.39 -12.23
C GLY A 149 23.73 9.96 -13.04
N THR A 150 23.47 10.61 -14.17
CA THR A 150 22.33 10.27 -15.04
C THR A 150 22.59 9.02 -15.89
N LEU A 151 23.84 8.76 -16.25
CA LEU A 151 24.24 7.60 -17.05
C LEU A 151 24.37 6.31 -16.22
N ALA A 152 24.68 6.44 -14.93
CA ALA A 152 24.86 5.30 -14.01
C ALA A 152 23.64 5.01 -13.13
N ALA A 153 22.51 5.72 -13.33
CA ALA A 153 21.29 5.50 -12.54
C ALA A 153 20.73 4.10 -12.84
N PRO A 154 20.48 3.28 -11.81
CA PRO A 154 19.89 1.96 -12.01
C PRO A 154 18.53 2.09 -12.68
N VAL A 155 18.27 1.23 -13.66
CA VAL A 155 17.02 1.19 -14.42
C VAL A 155 16.37 -0.18 -14.23
N GLY A 156 15.12 -0.17 -13.77
CA GLY A 156 14.27 -1.35 -13.72
C GLY A 156 13.16 -1.24 -14.77
N THR A 157 13.01 -2.27 -15.60
CA THR A 157 11.98 -2.28 -16.65
C THR A 157 11.10 -3.50 -16.52
N VAL A 158 9.79 -3.32 -16.75
CA VAL A 158 8.81 -4.40 -16.88
C VAL A 158 7.80 -4.06 -17.98
N THR A 159 7.32 -5.08 -18.69
CA THR A 159 6.34 -4.95 -19.77
C THR A 159 4.98 -5.51 -19.35
N ASP A 160 3.91 -4.84 -19.76
CA ASP A 160 2.53 -5.31 -19.66
C ASP A 160 2.11 -5.87 -21.02
N SER A 161 2.09 -7.20 -21.14
CA SER A 161 1.79 -7.90 -22.39
C SER A 161 0.36 -7.68 -22.92
N ALA A 162 -0.56 -7.20 -22.09
CA ALA A 162 -1.93 -6.93 -22.51
C ALA A 162 -2.08 -5.57 -23.25
N ILE A 163 -1.03 -4.74 -23.26
CA ILE A 163 -1.03 -3.46 -23.96
C ILE A 163 -0.10 -3.56 -25.18
N HIS A 164 -0.67 -3.86 -26.34
CA HIS A 164 0.09 -4.12 -27.57
C HIS A 164 0.64 -2.87 -28.25
N ARG A 165 0.04 -1.70 -28.02
CA ARG A 165 0.53 -0.44 -28.59
C ARG A 165 1.70 0.11 -27.77
N TYR A 166 2.63 0.77 -28.43
CA TYR A 166 3.76 1.44 -27.74
C TYR A 166 3.25 2.58 -26.85
N ARG A 167 3.37 2.38 -25.54
CA ARG A 167 2.90 3.31 -24.50
C ARG A 167 3.76 3.19 -23.24
N PRO A 168 5.00 3.68 -23.27
CA PRO A 168 5.90 3.60 -22.12
C PRO A 168 5.54 4.61 -21.04
N LYS A 169 5.82 4.26 -19.77
CA LYS A 169 5.78 5.15 -18.61
C LYS A 169 7.14 5.13 -17.92
N ILE A 170 7.69 6.33 -17.65
CA ILE A 170 8.89 6.50 -16.84
C ILE A 170 8.48 6.98 -15.45
N VAL A 171 9.02 6.34 -14.42
CA VAL A 171 8.82 6.68 -13.00
C VAL A 171 10.19 6.94 -12.39
N LEU A 172 10.32 8.05 -11.68
CA LEU A 172 11.52 8.30 -10.88
C LEU A 172 11.36 7.65 -9.51
N ALA A 173 12.42 7.03 -9.00
CA ALA A 173 12.45 6.54 -7.64
C ALA A 173 12.58 7.72 -6.67
N ASP A 174 11.82 7.68 -5.57
CA ASP A 174 11.83 8.76 -4.58
C ASP A 174 13.12 8.75 -3.73
N HIS A 175 13.86 7.65 -3.77
CA HIS A 175 15.11 7.44 -3.04
C HIS A 175 16.08 6.61 -3.87
N ALA A 176 17.35 6.54 -3.42
CA ALA A 176 18.35 5.71 -4.07
C ALA A 176 17.95 4.22 -4.01
N VAL A 177 17.83 3.59 -5.17
CA VAL A 177 17.53 2.16 -5.32
C VAL A 177 18.60 1.53 -6.19
N ASP A 178 18.87 0.24 -5.97
CA ASP A 178 19.67 -0.58 -6.88
C ASP A 178 18.82 -1.06 -8.07
N ALA A 179 19.41 -1.82 -8.97
CA ALA A 179 18.73 -2.31 -10.17
C ALA A 179 17.56 -3.25 -9.84
N ASP A 180 17.69 -4.06 -8.79
CA ASP A 180 16.63 -4.98 -8.36
C ASP A 180 15.46 -4.20 -7.71
N GLY A 181 15.73 -3.25 -6.84
CA GLY A 181 14.75 -2.35 -6.26
C GLY A 181 14.01 -1.53 -7.32
N ALA A 182 14.71 -1.04 -8.34
CA ALA A 182 14.10 -0.34 -9.46
C ALA A 182 13.15 -1.27 -10.25
N ARG A 183 13.55 -2.52 -10.48
CA ARG A 183 12.72 -3.53 -11.15
C ARG A 183 11.48 -3.89 -10.32
N GLN A 184 11.64 -4.11 -9.01
CA GLN A 184 10.53 -4.41 -8.12
C GLN A 184 9.52 -3.26 -8.09
N ARG A 185 10.00 -2.01 -8.09
CA ARG A 185 9.13 -0.85 -8.20
C ARG A 185 8.40 -0.78 -9.53
N ALA A 186 9.06 -1.10 -10.65
CA ALA A 186 8.41 -1.16 -11.97
C ALA A 186 7.29 -2.22 -12.00
N VAL A 187 7.52 -3.41 -11.43
CA VAL A 187 6.51 -4.47 -11.26
C VAL A 187 5.32 -3.96 -10.42
N ARG A 188 5.59 -3.23 -9.33
CA ARG A 188 4.55 -2.65 -8.47
C ARG A 188 3.69 -1.63 -9.22
N GLU A 189 4.31 -0.73 -9.96
CA GLU A 189 3.59 0.26 -10.78
C GLU A 189 2.70 -0.40 -11.83
N MET A 190 3.20 -1.43 -12.50
CA MET A 190 2.42 -2.24 -13.45
C MET A 190 1.23 -2.92 -12.75
N ARG A 191 1.45 -3.66 -11.67
CA ARG A 191 0.39 -4.36 -10.93
C ARG A 191 -0.68 -3.40 -10.44
N ARG A 192 -0.28 -2.24 -9.92
CA ARG A 192 -1.21 -1.18 -9.49
C ARG A 192 -2.05 -0.65 -10.65
N ALA A 193 -1.45 -0.44 -11.82
CA ALA A 193 -2.16 0.00 -13.01
C ALA A 193 -3.15 -1.08 -13.50
N VAL A 194 -2.75 -2.36 -13.50
CA VAL A 194 -3.62 -3.50 -13.82
C VAL A 194 -4.79 -3.59 -12.84
N ALA A 195 -4.55 -3.49 -11.54
CA ALA A 195 -5.62 -3.56 -10.56
C ALA A 195 -6.62 -2.41 -10.66
N ARG A 196 -6.14 -1.21 -10.99
CA ARG A 196 -7.00 -0.04 -11.23
C ARG A 196 -7.78 -0.12 -12.54
N SER A 197 -7.32 -0.93 -13.49
CA SER A 197 -7.96 -1.07 -14.79
C SER A 197 -9.17 -2.00 -14.79
N VAL A 198 -9.35 -2.80 -13.76
CA VAL A 198 -10.46 -3.75 -13.64
C VAL A 198 -11.17 -3.46 -12.32
N ARG A 199 -12.44 -3.13 -12.43
CA ARG A 199 -13.31 -2.89 -11.29
C ARG A 199 -14.63 -3.59 -11.52
N LEU A 200 -14.99 -4.48 -10.62
CA LEU A 200 -16.30 -5.11 -10.63
C LEU A 200 -17.12 -4.54 -9.49
N THR A 201 -18.37 -4.20 -9.78
CA THR A 201 -19.35 -3.84 -8.76
C THR A 201 -20.36 -4.96 -8.74
N ALA A 202 -20.42 -5.68 -7.64
CA ALA A 202 -21.29 -6.82 -7.44
C ALA A 202 -22.36 -6.49 -6.39
N THR A 203 -23.63 -6.80 -6.69
CA THR A 203 -24.71 -6.69 -5.71
C THR A 203 -25.13 -8.10 -5.30
N VAL A 204 -25.01 -8.40 -4.02
CA VAL A 204 -25.38 -9.68 -3.43
C VAL A 204 -26.57 -9.54 -2.50
N ARG A 205 -27.27 -10.66 -2.27
CA ARG A 205 -28.37 -10.75 -1.30
C ARG A 205 -27.80 -10.73 0.11
N HIS A 206 -28.55 -10.12 1.02
CA HIS A 206 -28.26 -10.05 2.45
C HIS A 206 -26.94 -9.36 2.81
N TRP A 207 -26.84 -8.98 4.05
CA TRP A 207 -25.64 -8.38 4.63
C TRP A 207 -24.65 -9.43 5.12
N PHE A 208 -25.14 -10.64 5.36
CA PHE A 208 -24.38 -11.75 5.91
C PHE A 208 -23.95 -12.71 4.81
N ARG A 209 -22.75 -13.24 4.96
CA ARG A 209 -22.21 -14.34 4.19
C ARG A 209 -22.85 -15.66 4.62
N GLU A 210 -22.61 -16.73 3.88
CA GLU A 210 -23.11 -18.08 4.17
C GLU A 210 -22.69 -18.59 5.57
N ASN A 211 -21.54 -18.14 6.07
CA ASN A 211 -21.05 -18.48 7.41
C ASN A 211 -21.66 -17.63 8.54
N GLY A 212 -22.63 -16.75 8.26
CA GLY A 212 -23.28 -15.89 9.22
C GLY A 212 -22.50 -14.63 9.61
N GLN A 213 -21.33 -14.38 9.03
CA GLN A 213 -20.57 -13.16 9.25
C GLN A 213 -20.97 -12.09 8.23
N LEU A 214 -20.89 -10.83 8.61
CA LEU A 214 -21.06 -9.71 7.67
C LEU A 214 -20.03 -9.76 6.55
N TRP A 215 -20.40 -9.27 5.39
CA TRP A 215 -19.41 -8.95 4.35
C TRP A 215 -18.43 -7.92 4.90
N ASP A 216 -17.16 -8.09 4.58
CA ASP A 216 -16.08 -7.20 5.02
C ASP A 216 -15.08 -6.97 3.89
N ILE A 217 -14.30 -5.92 4.01
CA ILE A 217 -13.19 -5.63 3.10
C ILE A 217 -12.06 -6.65 3.28
N ASN A 218 -11.17 -6.70 2.30
CA ASN A 218 -9.99 -7.59 2.30
C ASN A 218 -10.31 -9.11 2.23
N LEU A 219 -11.54 -9.48 1.92
CA LEU A 219 -11.90 -10.86 1.59
C LEU A 219 -11.51 -11.17 0.13
N LEU A 220 -10.98 -12.37 -0.09
CA LEU A 220 -10.71 -12.88 -1.43
C LEU A 220 -11.88 -13.76 -1.87
N THR A 221 -12.61 -13.31 -2.88
CA THR A 221 -13.87 -13.86 -3.33
C THR A 221 -13.75 -14.34 -4.77
N ALA A 222 -14.13 -15.59 -5.06
CA ALA A 222 -14.23 -16.08 -6.41
C ALA A 222 -15.52 -15.57 -7.06
N VAL A 223 -15.44 -15.02 -8.27
CA VAL A 223 -16.59 -14.49 -9.02
C VAL A 223 -16.74 -15.27 -10.32
N THR A 224 -17.94 -15.76 -10.57
CA THR A 224 -18.30 -16.50 -11.78
C THR A 224 -19.50 -15.84 -12.44
N ALA A 225 -19.28 -15.23 -13.61
CA ALA A 225 -20.29 -14.58 -14.43
C ALA A 225 -19.94 -14.74 -15.91
N PRO A 226 -20.10 -15.93 -16.52
CA PRO A 226 -19.60 -16.21 -17.87
C PRO A 226 -20.18 -15.28 -18.94
N ARG A 227 -21.44 -14.85 -18.80
CA ARG A 227 -22.10 -13.93 -19.74
C ARG A 227 -21.46 -12.54 -19.81
N THR A 228 -20.71 -12.16 -18.77
CA THR A 228 -19.98 -10.88 -18.68
C THR A 228 -18.48 -11.05 -18.95
N GLY A 229 -18.05 -12.26 -19.35
CA GLY A 229 -16.64 -12.57 -19.58
C GLY A 229 -15.82 -12.75 -18.30
N VAL A 230 -16.47 -12.98 -17.17
CA VAL A 230 -15.81 -13.28 -15.89
C VAL A 230 -15.94 -14.77 -15.62
N GLU A 231 -14.88 -15.52 -15.90
CA GLU A 231 -14.79 -16.95 -15.60
C GLU A 231 -13.96 -17.13 -14.35
N GLU A 232 -14.54 -17.71 -13.31
CA GLU A 232 -13.95 -18.06 -12.01
C GLU A 232 -12.68 -17.24 -11.65
N ARG A 233 -12.87 -16.00 -11.26
CA ARG A 233 -11.77 -15.09 -10.99
C ARG A 233 -11.73 -14.69 -9.51
N ASP A 234 -10.61 -14.96 -8.86
CA ASP A 234 -10.35 -14.48 -7.50
C ASP A 234 -10.14 -12.96 -7.48
N LEU A 235 -10.99 -12.26 -6.75
CA LEU A 235 -10.97 -10.81 -6.60
C LEU A 235 -11.00 -10.41 -5.13
N LEU A 236 -10.36 -9.31 -4.81
CA LEU A 236 -10.33 -8.73 -3.48
C LEU A 236 -11.52 -7.79 -3.29
N VAL A 237 -12.26 -7.95 -2.19
CA VAL A 237 -13.29 -7.01 -1.74
C VAL A 237 -12.59 -5.74 -1.24
N CYS A 238 -12.79 -4.63 -1.95
CA CYS A 238 -12.16 -3.34 -1.64
C CYS A 238 -13.09 -2.38 -0.91
N GLN A 239 -14.40 -2.54 -1.12
CA GLN A 239 -15.43 -1.71 -0.47
C GLN A 239 -16.69 -2.55 -0.29
N VAL A 240 -17.37 -2.30 0.81
CA VAL A 240 -18.65 -2.92 1.15
C VAL A 240 -19.63 -1.78 1.49
N GLU A 241 -20.84 -1.87 0.93
CA GLU A 241 -21.93 -0.95 1.19
C GLU A 241 -23.18 -1.78 1.50
N PHE A 242 -23.75 -1.58 2.68
CA PHE A 242 -24.97 -2.25 3.10
C PHE A 242 -26.17 -1.36 2.83
N SER A 243 -27.19 -1.93 2.20
CA SER A 243 -28.44 -1.23 1.89
C SER A 243 -29.64 -2.01 2.37
N LEU A 244 -30.63 -1.27 2.85
CA LEU A 244 -31.96 -1.79 3.21
C LEU A 244 -33.01 -0.85 2.62
N ASP A 245 -33.77 -1.35 1.67
CA ASP A 245 -34.87 -0.59 1.10
C ASP A 245 -36.16 -1.44 0.95
N ALA A 246 -37.30 -0.77 0.74
CA ALA A 246 -38.59 -1.43 0.65
C ALA A 246 -38.78 -2.28 -0.61
N ASN A 247 -38.01 -2.05 -1.67
CA ASN A 247 -38.15 -2.74 -2.96
C ASN A 247 -37.22 -3.96 -3.08
N HIS A 248 -35.99 -3.83 -2.56
CA HIS A 248 -34.94 -4.84 -2.73
C HIS A 248 -34.62 -5.60 -1.44
N GLY A 249 -35.15 -5.11 -0.28
CA GLY A 249 -34.82 -5.68 1.02
C GLY A 249 -33.36 -5.41 1.41
N GLU A 250 -32.73 -6.37 2.06
CA GLU A 250 -31.31 -6.34 2.45
C GLU A 250 -30.43 -6.71 1.25
N THR A 251 -29.56 -5.80 0.85
CA THR A 251 -28.56 -6.03 -0.19
C THR A 251 -27.20 -5.52 0.25
N THR A 252 -26.15 -6.15 -0.29
CA THR A 252 -24.78 -5.69 -0.10
C THR A 252 -24.15 -5.41 -1.46
N ARG A 253 -23.60 -4.23 -1.62
CA ARG A 253 -22.81 -3.83 -2.79
C ARG A 253 -21.34 -3.98 -2.48
N LEU A 254 -20.66 -4.77 -3.30
CA LEU A 254 -19.24 -5.06 -3.18
C LEU A 254 -18.50 -4.42 -4.34
N ILE A 255 -17.39 -3.73 -4.05
CA ILE A 255 -16.45 -3.32 -5.08
C ILE A 255 -15.26 -4.26 -5.02
N LEU A 256 -15.00 -4.90 -6.15
CA LEU A 256 -14.01 -5.97 -6.28
C LEU A 256 -12.91 -5.53 -7.28
N ALA A 257 -11.67 -5.89 -6.96
CA ALA A 257 -10.52 -5.62 -7.84
C ALA A 257 -9.49 -6.77 -7.77
N PRO A 258 -8.58 -6.89 -8.76
CA PRO A 258 -7.50 -7.86 -8.71
C PRO A 258 -6.62 -7.68 -7.47
N ARG A 259 -6.42 -8.76 -6.72
CA ARG A 259 -5.60 -8.80 -5.49
C ARG A 259 -4.18 -8.28 -5.70
N ASP A 260 -3.58 -8.57 -6.85
CA ASP A 260 -2.18 -8.25 -7.15
C ASP A 260 -1.83 -6.76 -7.03
N GLY A 261 -2.81 -5.88 -7.21
CA GLY A 261 -2.62 -4.44 -7.05
C GLY A 261 -2.48 -3.98 -5.60
N PHE A 262 -2.87 -4.82 -4.66
CA PHE A 262 -2.82 -4.57 -3.21
C PHE A 262 -1.68 -5.32 -2.52
N ILE A 263 -0.97 -6.20 -3.24
CA ILE A 263 0.25 -6.79 -2.74
C ILE A 263 1.34 -5.72 -2.77
N VAL A 264 1.73 -5.26 -1.59
CA VAL A 264 2.83 -4.31 -1.40
C VAL A 264 4.06 -5.14 -1.05
N PRO A 265 5.03 -5.37 -1.97
CA PRO A 265 6.31 -5.94 -1.55
C PRO A 265 6.96 -4.96 -0.58
N ALA A 266 7.54 -5.49 0.51
CA ALA A 266 8.30 -4.68 1.45
C ALA A 266 9.39 -3.92 0.68
N GLU A 267 9.43 -2.62 0.83
CA GLU A 267 10.54 -1.84 0.28
C GLU A 267 11.80 -2.23 1.06
N PRO A 268 12.91 -2.55 0.41
CA PRO A 268 14.18 -2.67 1.11
C PRO A 268 14.36 -1.34 1.84
N GLY A 269 14.34 -1.40 3.17
CA GLY A 269 14.37 -0.23 4.00
C GLY A 269 15.57 0.62 3.58
N ASN A 270 15.33 1.81 3.09
CA ASN A 270 16.33 2.84 3.19
C ASN A 270 16.52 3.10 4.69
N SER A 271 17.49 2.41 5.28
CA SER A 271 18.10 2.76 6.57
C SER A 271 18.97 3.99 6.35
N GLY A 272 18.36 5.05 5.80
CA GLY A 272 19.07 6.26 5.49
C GLY A 272 18.12 7.41 5.51
N SER A 273 17.92 7.96 6.60
CA SER A 273 18.62 9.20 6.94
C SER A 273 20.09 8.85 7.11
N GLY A 274 20.94 9.43 6.28
CA GLY A 274 22.37 9.21 6.32
C GLY A 274 22.85 9.21 7.77
N ASN A 275 23.23 8.04 8.25
CA ASN A 275 23.87 7.89 9.52
C ASN A 275 25.23 8.60 9.37
N ALA A 276 25.37 9.77 9.99
CA ALA A 276 26.67 10.42 10.08
C ALA A 276 27.75 9.43 10.55
N GLY A 277 27.37 8.41 11.35
CA GLY A 277 28.24 7.32 11.78
C GLY A 277 28.67 6.36 10.67
N ASP A 278 27.85 6.13 9.64
CA ASP A 278 28.20 5.22 8.54
C ASP A 278 29.12 5.92 7.52
N VAL A 279 28.92 7.24 7.34
CA VAL A 279 29.81 8.09 6.57
C VAL A 279 31.16 8.22 7.31
N ASP A 280 31.15 8.36 8.63
CA ASP A 280 32.34 8.45 9.45
C ASP A 280 33.13 7.12 9.46
N ALA A 281 32.44 5.97 9.55
CA ALA A 281 33.06 4.65 9.44
C ALA A 281 33.63 4.41 8.04
N PHE A 282 32.95 4.83 6.98
CA PHE A 282 33.43 4.74 5.59
C PHE A 282 34.63 5.67 5.36
N VAL A 283 34.55 6.91 5.82
CA VAL A 283 35.65 7.89 5.74
C VAL A 283 36.87 7.40 6.51
N ARG A 284 36.70 6.90 7.76
CA ARG A 284 37.79 6.30 8.56
C ARG A 284 38.41 5.08 7.88
N ALA A 285 37.60 4.20 7.25
CA ALA A 285 38.10 3.04 6.49
C ALA A 285 38.89 3.46 5.25
N GLN A 286 38.46 4.51 4.56
CA GLN A 286 39.13 5.02 3.36
C GLN A 286 40.44 5.75 3.74
N MET A 287 40.44 6.54 4.81
CA MET A 287 41.64 7.22 5.31
C MET A 287 42.68 6.24 5.88
N LYS A 288 42.23 5.17 6.54
CA LYS A 288 43.12 4.08 7.00
C LYS A 288 43.80 3.36 5.81
N LYS A 289 43.10 3.22 4.68
CA LYS A 289 43.71 2.71 3.43
C LYS A 289 44.73 3.66 2.82
N GLN A 290 44.63 4.97 3.10
CA GLN A 290 45.55 6.00 2.63
C GLN A 290 46.69 6.31 3.64
N GLY A 291 46.77 5.57 4.75
CA GLY A 291 47.83 5.70 5.73
C GLY A 291 47.74 6.91 6.67
N ILE A 292 46.55 7.55 6.72
CA ILE A 292 46.32 8.72 7.59
C ILE A 292 45.92 8.22 8.99
N LYS A 293 46.73 8.60 10.01
CA LYS A 293 46.45 8.30 11.42
C LYS A 293 45.55 9.36 12.01
N PHE A 294 44.48 8.94 12.73
CA PHE A 294 43.69 9.82 13.59
C PHE A 294 44.37 9.94 14.95
N ASN A 295 44.47 11.15 15.48
CA ASN A 295 44.72 11.38 16.88
C ASN A 295 43.34 11.44 17.55
N ASP A 296 43.02 10.42 18.37
CA ASP A 296 41.89 10.47 19.28
C ASP A 296 42.33 11.33 20.49
N GLU A 297 41.81 12.56 20.58
CA GLU A 297 41.73 13.33 21.82
C GLU A 297 40.27 13.32 22.29
#